data_088ea9727dfdc686ee26dc24dd850c22
#
_entry.id   088ea9727dfdc686ee26dc24dd850c22
#
_cell.length_a   1.000
_cell.length_b   1.000
_cell.length_c   1.000
_cell.angle_alpha   90.00
_cell.angle_beta   90.00
_cell.angle_gamma   90.00
#
_symmetry.space_group_name_H-M   'P 1'
#
loop_
_entity.id
_entity.type
_entity.pdbx_description
1 polymer ?
#
loop_
_entity_poly.entity_id
_entity_poly.type
_entity_poly.pdbx_seq_one_letter_code
_entity_poly.pdbx_strand_id
1 'polypeptide(L)'
;MMVRRAYVEVRNKQRMTCGIIIGLVVLLLIATGGVAWYKHSQVVEQRKLAAEVFYTMRALEIDLIKLRVESEQRKSLEAKKHIDAVKGQKKKLEQSYDQYVESLDVYHKGLSEKEKIIMRVAHRFGEGEINMPDGFVEEVSGFIANWQSSERLSRVIRRAKRQGYIPKILEALSDEDLPAQFFYLAVQESNLDYQAVGPPTQFGIAKGMWQFIPPTAEKYGLRIGPLKDEAVVDLLDERHNFDKATRAAASYLRDIYTTDAQASGLPVMASYNWGEGRVVKLIQAMPENPRERNFWQLISDYREKVPDETYDYVFSIFTAAVIGENPHLFGFEFDNPLLMAETPK
;
A
#
# COMPACT_ATOMS: atom_id res chain seq x y z
N MET A 1 69.99 -47.90 6.26
CA MET A 1 69.83 -46.62 6.98
C MET A 1 69.41 -45.45 6.10
N MET A 2 69.95 -45.31 4.90
CA MET A 2 69.57 -44.20 3.93
C MET A 2 68.13 -44.16 3.51
N VAL A 3 67.49 -45.27 3.14
CA VAL A 3 66.08 -45.31 2.67
C VAL A 3 65.06 -44.81 3.69
N ARG A 4 65.32 -45.06 4.97
CA ARG A 4 64.46 -44.62 6.08
C ARG A 4 64.53 -43.08 6.32
N ARG A 5 65.67 -42.47 6.11
CA ARG A 5 65.89 -41.03 6.16
C ARG A 5 65.16 -40.32 5.01
N ALA A 6 65.34 -40.82 3.81
CA ALA A 6 64.65 -40.25 2.64
C ALA A 6 63.09 -40.32 2.75
N TYR A 7 62.55 -41.43 3.27
CA TYR A 7 61.10 -41.57 3.54
C TYR A 7 60.58 -40.59 4.59
N VAL A 8 61.32 -40.34 5.65
CA VAL A 8 60.97 -39.38 6.70
C VAL A 8 61.01 -37.95 6.17
N GLU A 9 61.98 -37.61 5.34
CA GLU A 9 62.12 -36.28 4.72
C GLU A 9 60.97 -35.98 3.74
N VAL A 10 60.61 -36.91 2.88
CA VAL A 10 59.51 -36.80 1.95
C VAL A 10 58.18 -36.65 2.71
N ARG A 11 57.94 -37.42 3.76
CA ARG A 11 56.74 -37.35 4.60
C ARG A 11 56.65 -36.04 5.38
N ASN A 12 57.75 -35.50 5.85
CA ASN A 12 57.80 -34.20 6.54
C ASN A 12 57.54 -33.05 5.55
N LYS A 13 58.08 -33.11 4.34
CA LYS A 13 57.83 -32.15 3.26
C LYS A 13 56.36 -32.15 2.83
N GLN A 14 55.78 -33.34 2.67
CA GLN A 14 54.34 -33.45 2.39
C GLN A 14 53.45 -32.91 3.51
N ARG A 15 53.80 -33.18 4.78
CA ARG A 15 53.04 -32.61 5.94
C ARG A 15 53.17 -31.09 6.01
N MET A 16 54.33 -30.53 5.70
CA MET A 16 54.57 -29.09 5.69
C MET A 16 53.79 -28.43 4.52
N THR A 17 53.80 -29.03 3.33
CA THR A 17 53.04 -28.56 2.20
C THR A 17 51.53 -28.62 2.47
N CYS A 18 51.02 -29.71 3.06
CA CYS A 18 49.62 -29.86 3.45
C CYS A 18 49.21 -28.81 4.52
N GLY A 19 50.09 -28.52 5.49
CA GLY A 19 49.86 -27.47 6.50
C GLY A 19 49.78 -26.07 5.90
N ILE A 20 50.64 -25.77 4.91
CA ILE A 20 50.60 -24.48 4.19
C ILE A 20 49.31 -24.34 3.37
N ILE A 21 48.89 -25.40 2.68
CA ILE A 21 47.62 -25.39 1.88
C ILE A 21 46.44 -25.20 2.80
N ILE A 22 46.35 -25.91 3.93
CA ILE A 22 45.28 -25.73 4.91
C ILE A 22 45.28 -24.30 5.46
N GLY A 23 46.43 -23.74 5.78
CA GLY A 23 46.57 -22.36 6.24
C GLY A 23 46.06 -21.33 5.21
N LEU A 24 46.38 -21.52 3.92
CA LEU A 24 45.90 -20.67 2.84
C LEU A 24 44.39 -20.78 2.63
N VAL A 25 43.85 -21.99 2.72
CA VAL A 25 42.38 -22.21 2.59
C VAL A 25 41.64 -21.54 3.77
N VAL A 26 42.15 -21.65 4.98
CA VAL A 26 41.57 -20.98 6.16
C VAL A 26 41.64 -19.47 6.03
N LEU A 27 42.76 -18.91 5.56
CA LEU A 27 42.87 -17.46 5.30
C LEU A 27 41.90 -16.99 4.21
N LEU A 28 41.72 -17.78 3.15
CA LEU A 28 40.76 -17.49 2.09
C LEU A 28 39.31 -17.49 2.62
N LEU A 29 38.96 -18.47 3.47
CA LEU A 29 37.64 -18.54 4.11
C LEU A 29 37.40 -17.36 5.06
N ILE A 30 38.39 -16.94 5.82
CA ILE A 30 38.30 -15.75 6.69
C ILE A 30 38.14 -14.49 5.85
N ALA A 31 38.90 -14.33 4.78
CA ALA A 31 38.82 -13.18 3.89
C ALA A 31 37.45 -13.11 3.18
N THR A 32 36.97 -14.23 2.64
CA THR A 32 35.64 -14.30 1.99
C THR A 32 34.53 -14.09 2.99
N GLY A 33 34.61 -14.66 4.20
CA GLY A 33 33.67 -14.43 5.29
C GLY A 33 33.62 -12.96 5.73
N GLY A 34 34.80 -12.32 5.84
CA GLY A 34 34.92 -10.90 6.16
C GLY A 34 34.29 -9.99 5.10
N VAL A 35 34.54 -10.28 3.82
CA VAL A 35 33.92 -9.54 2.72
C VAL A 35 32.41 -9.75 2.69
N ALA A 36 31.94 -10.97 2.91
CA ALA A 36 30.51 -11.28 2.96
C ALA A 36 29.84 -10.55 4.14
N TRP A 37 30.46 -10.56 5.32
CA TRP A 37 29.96 -9.83 6.49
C TRP A 37 29.93 -8.32 6.25
N TYR A 38 30.99 -7.75 5.66
CA TYR A 38 31.05 -6.32 5.33
C TYR A 38 29.93 -5.93 4.35
N LYS A 39 29.76 -6.70 3.27
CA LYS A 39 28.66 -6.46 2.31
C LYS A 39 27.30 -6.59 2.98
N HIS A 40 27.11 -7.58 3.85
CA HIS A 40 25.85 -7.74 4.58
C HIS A 40 25.58 -6.54 5.50
N SER A 41 26.57 -6.06 6.25
CA SER A 41 26.40 -4.88 7.12
C SER A 41 26.07 -3.61 6.33
N GLN A 42 26.66 -3.41 5.16
CA GLN A 42 26.34 -2.31 4.24
C GLN A 42 24.88 -2.37 3.75
N VAL A 43 24.41 -3.56 3.37
CA VAL A 43 23.01 -3.75 2.94
C VAL A 43 22.04 -3.46 4.09
N VAL A 44 22.33 -3.91 5.30
CA VAL A 44 21.50 -3.64 6.48
C VAL A 44 21.43 -2.14 6.77
N GLU A 45 22.56 -1.44 6.70
CA GLU A 45 22.61 0.02 6.92
C GLU A 45 21.84 0.78 5.83
N GLN A 46 22.01 0.41 4.57
CA GLN A 46 21.26 1.01 3.46
C GLN A 46 19.76 0.78 3.59
N ARG A 47 19.33 -0.42 4.00
CA ARG A 47 17.89 -0.70 4.27
C ARG A 47 17.36 0.20 5.38
N LYS A 48 18.12 0.41 6.43
CA LYS A 48 17.73 1.29 7.53
C LYS A 48 17.58 2.73 7.05
N LEU A 49 18.54 3.25 6.28
CA LEU A 49 18.47 4.60 5.70
C LEU A 49 17.29 4.76 4.73
N ALA A 50 17.05 3.77 3.87
CA ALA A 50 15.91 3.79 2.97
C ALA A 50 14.58 3.81 3.74
N ALA A 51 14.44 3.01 4.80
CA ALA A 51 13.28 3.04 5.67
C ALA A 51 13.10 4.42 6.34
N GLU A 52 14.18 5.08 6.78
CA GLU A 52 14.12 6.43 7.35
C GLU A 52 13.63 7.46 6.35
N VAL A 53 14.14 7.42 5.12
CA VAL A 53 13.69 8.31 4.04
C VAL A 53 12.21 8.08 3.74
N PHE A 54 11.78 6.82 3.62
CA PHE A 54 10.39 6.45 3.37
C PHE A 54 9.44 7.01 4.44
N TYR A 55 9.73 6.78 5.72
CA TYR A 55 8.86 7.27 6.80
C TYR A 55 8.89 8.79 6.94
N THR A 56 10.01 9.45 6.61
CA THR A 56 10.07 10.91 6.55
C THR A 56 9.19 11.45 5.41
N MET A 57 9.23 10.80 4.26
CA MET A 57 8.36 11.12 3.13
C MET A 57 6.87 10.96 3.47
N ARG A 58 6.51 9.87 4.16
CA ARG A 58 5.15 9.64 4.65
C ARG A 58 4.70 10.70 5.64
N ALA A 59 5.56 11.10 6.59
CA ALA A 59 5.26 12.17 7.53
C ALA A 59 4.96 13.50 6.81
N LEU A 60 5.76 13.85 5.79
CA LEU A 60 5.50 15.06 4.98
C LEU A 60 4.19 14.98 4.19
N GLU A 61 3.82 13.81 3.70
CA GLU A 61 2.54 13.61 2.99
C GLU A 61 1.34 13.85 3.91
N ILE A 62 1.42 13.35 5.13
CA ILE A 62 0.43 13.59 6.18
C ILE A 62 0.35 15.07 6.54
N ASP A 63 1.50 15.73 6.71
CA ASP A 63 1.55 17.16 7.00
C ASP A 63 0.98 17.99 5.85
N LEU A 64 1.20 17.59 4.59
CA LEU A 64 0.58 18.22 3.42
C LEU A 64 -0.94 18.17 3.48
N ILE A 65 -1.53 17.01 3.80
CA ILE A 65 -2.98 16.85 3.91
C ILE A 65 -3.52 17.77 5.03
N LYS A 66 -2.88 17.77 6.20
CA LYS A 66 -3.26 18.64 7.32
C LYS A 66 -3.19 20.12 6.98
N LEU A 67 -2.07 20.56 6.40
CA LEU A 67 -1.87 21.93 5.96
C LEU A 67 -2.90 22.39 4.93
N ARG A 68 -3.31 21.49 4.04
CA ARG A 68 -4.34 21.78 3.04
C ARG A 68 -5.68 22.04 3.72
N VAL A 69 -6.11 21.15 4.62
CA VAL A 69 -7.35 21.33 5.40
C VAL A 69 -7.32 22.67 6.16
N GLU A 70 -6.21 23.00 6.81
CA GLU A 70 -6.05 24.28 7.51
C GLU A 70 -6.07 25.49 6.55
N SER A 71 -5.46 25.37 5.35
CA SER A 71 -5.41 26.46 4.37
C SER A 71 -6.78 26.76 3.77
N GLU A 72 -7.60 25.75 3.55
CA GLU A 72 -8.98 25.90 3.10
C GLU A 72 -9.83 26.66 4.12
N GLN A 73 -9.61 26.39 5.42
CA GLN A 73 -10.29 27.10 6.49
C GLN A 73 -9.86 28.57 6.64
N ARG A 74 -8.56 28.88 6.41
CA ARG A 74 -7.97 30.21 6.65
C ARG A 74 -7.77 31.08 5.44
N LYS A 75 -7.90 30.54 4.20
CA LYS A 75 -7.65 31.23 2.90
C LYS A 75 -6.34 32.02 2.85
N SER A 76 -5.26 31.48 3.43
CA SER A 76 -3.98 32.18 3.58
C SER A 76 -3.00 31.90 2.45
N LEU A 77 -2.41 32.98 1.88
CA LEU A 77 -1.34 32.88 0.89
C LEU A 77 -0.05 32.25 1.46
N GLU A 78 0.21 32.44 2.75
CA GLU A 78 1.37 31.84 3.44
C GLU A 78 1.24 30.33 3.53
N ALA A 79 0.03 29.81 3.80
CA ALA A 79 -0.26 28.39 3.82
C ALA A 79 0.03 27.76 2.43
N LYS A 80 -0.33 28.43 1.33
CA LYS A 80 -0.05 27.94 -0.01
C LYS A 80 1.46 27.84 -0.29
N LYS A 81 2.25 28.85 0.07
CA LYS A 81 3.72 28.81 -0.07
C LYS A 81 4.34 27.68 0.76
N HIS A 82 3.80 27.43 1.95
CA HIS A 82 4.27 26.36 2.81
C HIS A 82 3.97 24.98 2.22
N ILE A 83 2.77 24.79 1.67
CA ILE A 83 2.38 23.58 0.92
C ILE A 83 3.34 23.31 -0.25
N ASP A 84 3.65 24.33 -1.05
CA ASP A 84 4.56 24.19 -2.20
C ASP A 84 5.99 23.82 -1.75
N ALA A 85 6.45 24.37 -0.63
CA ALA A 85 7.76 24.03 -0.06
C ALA A 85 7.81 22.56 0.41
N VAL A 86 6.76 22.10 1.11
CA VAL A 86 6.67 20.70 1.60
C VAL A 86 6.55 19.73 0.42
N LYS A 87 5.78 20.05 -0.62
CA LYS A 87 5.73 19.27 -1.88
C LYS A 87 7.12 19.14 -2.52
N GLY A 88 7.89 20.22 -2.55
CA GLY A 88 9.26 20.19 -3.06
C GLY A 88 10.20 19.32 -2.23
N GLN A 89 10.05 19.30 -0.91
CA GLN A 89 10.83 18.40 -0.03
C GLN A 89 10.42 16.94 -0.23
N LYS A 90 9.13 16.64 -0.28
CA LYS A 90 8.62 15.30 -0.56
C LYS A 90 9.20 14.73 -1.84
N LYS A 91 9.15 15.50 -2.95
CA LYS A 91 9.70 15.09 -4.24
C LYS A 91 11.19 14.73 -4.18
N LYS A 92 12.00 15.48 -3.42
CA LYS A 92 13.43 15.18 -3.24
C LYS A 92 13.63 13.88 -2.48
N LEU A 93 12.82 13.62 -1.45
CA LEU A 93 12.87 12.37 -0.67
C LEU A 93 12.42 11.17 -1.50
N GLU A 94 11.40 11.30 -2.35
CA GLU A 94 11.00 10.28 -3.31
C GLU A 94 12.16 9.87 -4.21
N GLN A 95 12.85 10.84 -4.80
CA GLN A 95 14.03 10.57 -5.64
C GLN A 95 15.15 9.86 -4.86
N SER A 96 15.37 10.25 -3.61
CA SER A 96 16.38 9.60 -2.76
C SER A 96 15.96 8.17 -2.39
N TYR A 97 14.68 7.95 -2.10
CA TYR A 97 14.14 6.63 -1.82
C TYR A 97 14.28 5.69 -3.02
N ASP A 98 13.92 6.15 -4.21
CA ASP A 98 14.07 5.39 -5.45
C ASP A 98 15.52 4.94 -5.68
N GLN A 99 16.49 5.84 -5.42
CA GLN A 99 17.92 5.51 -5.49
C GLN A 99 18.33 4.42 -4.48
N TYR A 100 17.79 4.45 -3.25
CA TYR A 100 18.06 3.39 -2.26
C TYR A 100 17.45 2.06 -2.67
N VAL A 101 16.19 2.06 -3.12
CA VAL A 101 15.49 0.86 -3.60
C VAL A 101 16.26 0.23 -4.78
N GLU A 102 16.72 1.06 -5.71
CA GLU A 102 17.56 0.63 -6.83
C GLU A 102 18.92 0.07 -6.36
N SER A 103 19.60 0.78 -5.46
CA SER A 103 20.92 0.36 -4.94
C SER A 103 20.86 -0.95 -4.13
N LEU A 104 19.74 -1.18 -3.45
CA LEU A 104 19.46 -2.41 -2.69
C LEU A 104 19.04 -3.57 -3.58
N ASP A 105 18.84 -3.29 -4.89
CA ASP A 105 18.40 -4.29 -5.87
C ASP A 105 17.08 -4.99 -5.45
N VAL A 106 16.21 -4.24 -4.76
CA VAL A 106 14.96 -4.76 -4.16
C VAL A 106 14.07 -5.36 -5.24
N TYR A 107 14.07 -4.77 -6.45
CA TYR A 107 13.24 -5.20 -7.57
C TYR A 107 13.92 -6.15 -8.57
N HIS A 108 15.24 -6.46 -8.41
CA HIS A 108 15.98 -7.11 -9.48
C HIS A 108 16.42 -8.55 -9.21
N LYS A 109 16.69 -8.94 -7.96
CA LYS A 109 17.20 -10.27 -7.66
C LYS A 109 16.12 -11.28 -7.30
N GLY A 110 15.75 -12.10 -8.28
CA GLY A 110 14.91 -13.27 -8.07
C GLY A 110 13.41 -13.03 -7.99
N LEU A 111 12.96 -11.77 -8.04
CA LEU A 111 11.53 -11.45 -8.00
C LEU A 111 10.89 -11.62 -9.39
N SER A 112 9.75 -12.28 -9.43
CA SER A 112 8.89 -12.31 -10.60
C SER A 112 8.26 -10.93 -10.86
N GLU A 113 7.79 -10.68 -12.08
CA GLU A 113 7.08 -9.44 -12.42
C GLU A 113 5.81 -9.23 -11.58
N LYS A 114 5.14 -10.32 -11.15
CA LYS A 114 4.00 -10.25 -10.25
C LYS A 114 4.39 -9.72 -8.89
N GLU A 115 5.47 -10.22 -8.31
CA GLU A 115 5.98 -9.75 -7.00
C GLU A 115 6.38 -8.28 -7.06
N LYS A 116 7.04 -7.85 -8.12
CA LYS A 116 7.40 -6.43 -8.33
C LYS A 116 6.17 -5.52 -8.38
N ILE A 117 5.08 -5.97 -9.02
CA ILE A 117 3.81 -5.22 -9.04
C ILE A 117 3.19 -5.15 -7.65
N ILE A 118 3.16 -6.26 -6.90
CA ILE A 118 2.64 -6.30 -5.53
C ILE A 118 3.37 -5.27 -4.66
N MET A 119 4.70 -5.26 -4.70
CA MET A 119 5.52 -4.30 -3.94
C MET A 119 5.25 -2.85 -4.35
N ARG A 120 5.18 -2.57 -5.65
CA ARG A 120 4.92 -1.23 -6.19
C ARG A 120 3.55 -0.71 -5.77
N VAL A 121 2.53 -1.56 -5.78
CA VAL A 121 1.18 -1.18 -5.34
C VAL A 121 1.14 -0.97 -3.82
N ALA A 122 1.86 -1.77 -3.03
CA ALA A 122 2.02 -1.54 -1.60
C ALA A 122 2.64 -0.16 -1.32
N HIS A 123 3.70 0.19 -2.07
CA HIS A 123 4.32 1.52 -1.98
C HIS A 123 3.32 2.65 -2.30
N ARG A 124 2.49 2.51 -3.33
CA ARG A 124 1.46 3.51 -3.68
C ARG A 124 0.41 3.70 -2.59
N PHE A 125 0.14 2.68 -1.80
CA PHE A 125 -0.69 2.79 -0.61
C PHE A 125 0.08 3.31 0.62
N GLY A 126 1.37 3.55 0.50
CA GLY A 126 2.20 4.10 1.55
C GLY A 126 2.83 3.06 2.47
N GLU A 127 3.00 1.83 1.99
CA GLU A 127 3.75 0.79 2.68
C GLU A 127 5.15 0.63 2.08
N GLY A 128 6.17 0.50 2.94
CA GLY A 128 7.55 0.32 2.49
C GLY A 128 7.83 -1.09 2.02
N GLU A 129 8.33 -1.24 0.80
CA GLU A 129 8.66 -2.54 0.19
C GLU A 129 9.71 -3.31 0.98
N ILE A 130 10.62 -2.56 1.63
CA ILE A 130 11.77 -3.12 2.36
C ILE A 130 11.34 -3.89 3.61
N ASN A 131 10.19 -3.54 4.19
CA ASN A 131 9.66 -4.10 5.43
C ASN A 131 8.45 -5.01 5.19
N MET A 132 8.22 -5.45 3.95
CA MET A 132 7.13 -6.37 3.63
C MET A 132 7.26 -7.66 4.43
N PRO A 133 6.21 -8.12 5.13
CA PRO A 133 6.25 -9.35 5.90
C PRO A 133 6.48 -10.59 5.04
N ASP A 134 7.15 -11.58 5.60
CA ASP A 134 7.24 -12.91 5.00
C ASP A 134 5.83 -13.48 4.81
N GLY A 135 5.59 -14.14 3.67
CA GLY A 135 4.28 -14.73 3.36
C GLY A 135 3.23 -13.76 2.78
N PHE A 136 3.51 -12.43 2.76
CA PHE A 136 2.53 -11.45 2.23
C PHE A 136 2.23 -11.68 0.73
N VAL A 137 3.24 -12.03 -0.06
CA VAL A 137 3.07 -12.30 -1.49
C VAL A 137 2.18 -13.53 -1.74
N GLU A 138 2.34 -14.57 -0.93
CA GLU A 138 1.50 -15.77 -0.95
C GLU A 138 0.05 -15.44 -0.58
N GLU A 139 -0.15 -14.65 0.46
CA GLU A 139 -1.47 -14.16 0.88
C GLU A 139 -2.16 -13.39 -0.25
N VAL A 140 -1.47 -12.40 -0.83
CA VAL A 140 -1.95 -11.63 -1.99
C VAL A 140 -2.27 -12.54 -3.17
N SER A 141 -1.47 -13.58 -3.42
CA SER A 141 -1.71 -14.53 -4.50
C SER A 141 -3.01 -15.31 -4.32
N GLY A 142 -3.37 -15.64 -3.07
CA GLY A 142 -4.66 -16.26 -2.73
C GLY A 142 -5.85 -15.34 -3.08
N PHE A 143 -5.79 -14.07 -2.72
CA PHE A 143 -6.82 -13.09 -3.07
C PHE A 143 -6.89 -12.79 -4.57
N ILE A 144 -5.76 -12.78 -5.28
CA ILE A 144 -5.74 -12.68 -6.74
C ILE A 144 -6.49 -13.85 -7.38
N ALA A 145 -6.29 -15.08 -6.88
CA ALA A 145 -7.00 -16.26 -7.36
C ALA A 145 -8.53 -16.13 -7.15
N ASN A 146 -8.99 -15.50 -6.07
CA ASN A 146 -10.40 -15.22 -5.85
C ASN A 146 -10.96 -14.29 -6.93
N TRP A 147 -10.24 -13.23 -7.33
CA TRP A 147 -10.65 -12.36 -8.43
C TRP A 147 -10.67 -13.09 -9.78
N GLN A 148 -9.71 -13.99 -10.02
CA GLN A 148 -9.62 -14.79 -11.25
C GLN A 148 -10.73 -15.85 -11.35
N SER A 149 -11.31 -16.27 -10.23
CA SER A 149 -12.39 -17.28 -10.22
C SER A 149 -13.70 -16.78 -10.82
N SER A 150 -13.79 -15.49 -11.15
CA SER A 150 -15.02 -14.88 -11.68
C SER A 150 -14.72 -13.74 -12.65
N GLU A 151 -15.69 -13.46 -13.54
CA GLU A 151 -15.67 -12.29 -14.43
C GLU A 151 -16.03 -10.95 -13.74
N ARG A 152 -16.09 -10.94 -12.40
CA ARG A 152 -16.57 -9.78 -11.63
C ARG A 152 -15.76 -8.53 -11.98
N LEU A 153 -14.44 -8.58 -11.81
CA LEU A 153 -13.55 -7.43 -12.02
C LEU A 153 -13.61 -6.93 -13.48
N SER A 154 -13.50 -7.84 -14.46
CA SER A 154 -13.59 -7.49 -15.89
C SER A 154 -14.90 -6.79 -16.25
N ARG A 155 -16.02 -7.29 -15.73
CA ARG A 155 -17.35 -6.67 -15.98
C ARG A 155 -17.45 -5.28 -15.38
N VAL A 156 -16.94 -5.10 -14.16
CA VAL A 156 -16.95 -3.82 -13.45
C VAL A 156 -16.11 -2.78 -14.19
N ILE A 157 -14.88 -3.12 -14.57
CA ILE A 157 -13.99 -2.20 -15.31
C ILE A 157 -14.57 -1.83 -16.67
N ARG A 158 -15.12 -2.80 -17.43
CA ARG A 158 -15.78 -2.51 -18.71
C ARG A 158 -16.99 -1.58 -18.54
N ARG A 159 -17.77 -1.74 -17.46
CA ARG A 159 -18.89 -0.83 -17.13
C ARG A 159 -18.39 0.56 -16.80
N ALA A 160 -17.39 0.68 -15.92
CA ALA A 160 -16.81 1.95 -15.53
C ALA A 160 -16.27 2.75 -16.73
N LYS A 161 -15.61 2.06 -17.67
CA LYS A 161 -15.12 2.66 -18.92
C LYS A 161 -16.27 3.18 -19.79
N ARG A 162 -17.30 2.37 -20.01
CA ARG A 162 -18.48 2.78 -20.83
C ARG A 162 -19.26 3.95 -20.24
N GLN A 163 -19.35 4.02 -18.90
CA GLN A 163 -20.12 5.06 -18.19
C GLN A 163 -19.27 6.31 -17.93
N GLY A 164 -17.99 6.31 -18.26
CA GLY A 164 -17.10 7.44 -17.99
C GLY A 164 -16.86 7.70 -16.50
N TYR A 165 -16.97 6.69 -15.64
CA TYR A 165 -16.79 6.84 -14.19
C TYR A 165 -15.33 7.05 -13.82
N ILE A 166 -14.41 6.40 -14.53
CA ILE A 166 -12.99 6.38 -14.19
C ILE A 166 -12.41 7.79 -14.07
N PRO A 167 -12.44 8.65 -15.12
CA PRO A 167 -11.84 9.98 -15.03
C PRO A 167 -12.44 10.85 -13.93
N LYS A 168 -13.75 10.77 -13.69
CA LYS A 168 -14.42 11.54 -12.65
C LYS A 168 -14.06 11.10 -11.23
N ILE A 169 -13.91 9.79 -11.00
CA ILE A 169 -13.44 9.27 -9.71
C ILE A 169 -11.98 9.69 -9.49
N LEU A 170 -11.13 9.56 -10.51
CA LEU A 170 -9.72 9.94 -10.42
C LEU A 170 -9.56 11.46 -10.18
N GLU A 171 -10.39 12.29 -10.83
CA GLU A 171 -10.42 13.73 -10.58
C GLU A 171 -10.77 14.03 -9.11
N ALA A 172 -11.86 13.46 -8.59
CA ALA A 172 -12.27 13.67 -7.20
C ALA A 172 -11.22 13.21 -6.18
N LEU A 173 -10.54 12.09 -6.45
CA LEU A 173 -9.44 11.61 -5.59
C LEU A 173 -8.22 12.54 -5.69
N SER A 174 -7.85 12.98 -6.89
CA SER A 174 -6.74 13.90 -7.13
C SER A 174 -6.98 15.28 -6.49
N ASP A 175 -8.21 15.77 -6.49
CA ASP A 175 -8.60 17.03 -5.85
C ASP A 175 -8.35 17.01 -4.34
N GLU A 176 -8.35 15.84 -3.73
CA GLU A 176 -8.09 15.62 -2.30
C GLU A 176 -6.67 15.06 -2.02
N ASP A 177 -5.76 15.06 -3.02
CA ASP A 177 -4.41 14.48 -2.97
C ASP A 177 -4.39 12.99 -2.53
N LEU A 178 -5.41 12.24 -2.90
CA LEU A 178 -5.56 10.83 -2.56
C LEU A 178 -4.98 9.90 -3.65
N PRO A 179 -4.44 8.74 -3.28
CA PRO A 179 -4.02 7.73 -4.24
C PRO A 179 -5.15 7.31 -5.19
N ALA A 180 -4.87 7.28 -6.49
CA ALA A 180 -5.82 6.86 -7.51
C ALA A 180 -6.36 5.42 -7.27
N GLN A 181 -5.59 4.59 -6.57
CA GLN A 181 -5.92 3.22 -6.22
C GLN A 181 -7.17 3.09 -5.33
N PHE A 182 -7.61 4.15 -4.66
CA PHE A 182 -8.91 4.17 -3.96
C PHE A 182 -10.13 4.02 -4.90
N PHE A 183 -9.92 4.12 -6.21
CA PHE A 183 -10.91 3.68 -7.20
C PHE A 183 -11.43 2.26 -6.92
N TYR A 184 -10.55 1.35 -6.50
CA TYR A 184 -10.91 -0.04 -6.23
C TYR A 184 -11.74 -0.23 -4.96
N LEU A 185 -11.80 0.78 -4.08
CA LEU A 185 -12.72 0.79 -2.95
C LEU A 185 -14.17 0.80 -3.45
N ALA A 186 -14.52 1.67 -4.41
CA ALA A 186 -15.87 1.69 -5.01
C ALA A 186 -16.16 0.39 -5.80
N VAL A 187 -15.14 -0.26 -6.36
CA VAL A 187 -15.28 -1.60 -6.95
C VAL A 187 -15.71 -2.61 -5.89
N GLN A 188 -15.09 -2.58 -4.72
CA GLN A 188 -15.39 -3.50 -3.62
C GLN A 188 -16.76 -3.22 -3.01
N GLU A 189 -17.13 -1.96 -2.78
CA GLU A 189 -18.37 -1.54 -2.16
C GLU A 189 -19.63 -1.94 -2.96
N SER A 190 -19.63 -1.66 -4.24
CA SER A 190 -20.86 -1.79 -5.03
C SER A 190 -20.67 -2.33 -6.44
N ASN A 191 -19.46 -2.75 -6.81
CA ASN A 191 -19.11 -2.97 -8.21
C ASN A 191 -19.31 -1.72 -9.09
N LEU A 192 -19.09 -0.53 -8.56
CA LEU A 192 -19.34 0.75 -9.22
C LEU A 192 -20.81 0.94 -9.64
N ASP A 193 -21.73 0.47 -8.82
CA ASP A 193 -23.17 0.62 -9.05
C ASP A 193 -23.74 1.73 -8.16
N TYR A 194 -24.09 2.88 -8.77
CA TYR A 194 -24.69 3.99 -8.04
C TYR A 194 -26.11 3.69 -7.51
N GLN A 195 -26.75 2.63 -8.01
CA GLN A 195 -28.06 2.16 -7.56
C GLN A 195 -27.98 1.07 -6.48
N ALA A 196 -26.78 0.66 -6.09
CA ALA A 196 -26.60 -0.38 -5.08
C ALA A 196 -27.29 -0.01 -3.77
N VAL A 197 -27.92 -1.01 -3.16
CA VAL A 197 -28.59 -0.91 -1.87
C VAL A 197 -28.11 -2.08 -1.02
N GLY A 198 -27.50 -1.79 0.12
CA GLY A 198 -27.02 -2.78 1.08
C GLY A 198 -28.14 -3.36 1.95
N PRO A 199 -27.82 -4.35 2.78
CA PRO A 199 -28.74 -4.89 3.76
C PRO A 199 -28.99 -3.88 4.90
N PRO A 200 -30.12 -4.01 5.62
CA PRO A 200 -30.37 -3.25 6.83
C PRO A 200 -29.32 -3.57 7.91
N THR A 201 -28.77 -2.54 8.54
CA THR A 201 -27.86 -2.65 9.68
C THR A 201 -28.31 -1.75 10.83
N GLN A 202 -27.69 -1.89 12.00
CA GLN A 202 -27.93 -0.98 13.14
C GLN A 202 -27.57 0.49 12.85
N PHE A 203 -26.78 0.74 11.80
CA PHE A 203 -26.36 2.09 11.38
C PHE A 203 -27.21 2.63 10.23
N GLY A 204 -28.24 1.90 9.81
CA GLY A 204 -29.09 2.17 8.65
C GLY A 204 -28.68 1.33 7.43
N ILE A 205 -29.29 1.63 6.30
CA ILE A 205 -29.05 0.95 5.03
C ILE A 205 -28.01 1.74 4.23
N ALA A 206 -26.91 1.09 3.88
CA ALA A 206 -25.90 1.66 3.00
C ALA A 206 -26.44 1.76 1.57
N LYS A 207 -26.19 2.87 0.87
CA LYS A 207 -26.72 3.12 -0.48
C LYS A 207 -25.68 3.76 -1.41
N GLY A 208 -25.87 3.52 -2.69
CA GLY A 208 -25.10 4.13 -3.77
C GLY A 208 -23.75 3.46 -4.02
N MET A 209 -22.98 4.05 -4.93
CA MET A 209 -21.70 3.52 -5.38
C MET A 209 -20.69 3.31 -4.24
N TRP A 210 -20.69 4.20 -3.27
CA TRP A 210 -19.77 4.26 -2.14
C TRP A 210 -20.33 3.68 -0.84
N GLN A 211 -21.53 3.11 -0.89
CA GLN A 211 -22.22 2.46 0.24
C GLN A 211 -22.25 3.31 1.52
N PHE A 212 -22.57 4.60 1.38
CA PHE A 212 -22.73 5.47 2.52
C PHE A 212 -23.92 5.07 3.39
N ILE A 213 -23.71 4.96 4.70
CA ILE A 213 -24.78 4.94 5.68
C ILE A 213 -25.33 6.37 5.91
N PRO A 214 -26.60 6.54 6.33
CA PRO A 214 -27.21 7.88 6.44
C PRO A 214 -26.39 8.89 7.26
N PRO A 215 -25.89 8.57 8.49
CA PRO A 215 -25.18 9.55 9.29
C PRO A 215 -23.88 10.04 8.64
N THR A 216 -23.15 9.13 7.98
CA THR A 216 -21.91 9.48 7.28
C THR A 216 -22.22 10.33 6.04
N ALA A 217 -23.25 9.98 5.29
CA ALA A 217 -23.67 10.74 4.10
C ALA A 217 -24.04 12.19 4.44
N GLU A 218 -24.83 12.39 5.52
CA GLU A 218 -25.22 13.73 6.00
C GLU A 218 -24.00 14.55 6.44
N LYS A 219 -23.05 13.92 7.16
CA LYS A 219 -21.78 14.56 7.58
C LYS A 219 -21.01 15.12 6.39
N TYR A 220 -21.05 14.43 5.23
CA TYR A 220 -20.37 14.86 3.99
C TYR A 220 -21.29 15.55 2.99
N GLY A 221 -22.39 16.13 3.49
CA GLY A 221 -23.25 17.05 2.74
C GLY A 221 -24.20 16.40 1.75
N LEU A 222 -24.42 15.07 1.83
CA LEU A 222 -25.38 14.38 1.00
C LEU A 222 -26.78 14.44 1.64
N ARG A 223 -27.77 14.85 0.85
CA ARG A 223 -29.16 14.84 1.28
C ARG A 223 -29.68 13.41 1.26
N ILE A 224 -30.28 13.00 2.38
CA ILE A 224 -30.92 11.71 2.54
C ILE A 224 -32.36 11.77 2.05
N GLY A 225 -32.76 10.79 1.26
CA GLY A 225 -34.12 10.69 0.74
C GLY A 225 -35.11 10.09 1.73
N PRO A 226 -36.42 10.18 1.45
CA PRO A 226 -37.48 9.72 2.35
C PRO A 226 -37.51 8.20 2.57
N LEU A 227 -36.93 7.41 1.63
CA LEU A 227 -36.88 5.93 1.73
C LEU A 227 -35.57 5.45 2.33
N LYS A 228 -34.94 6.22 3.24
CA LYS A 228 -33.63 5.91 3.82
C LYS A 228 -33.60 4.57 4.57
N ASP A 229 -34.69 4.18 5.19
CA ASP A 229 -34.83 2.97 6.01
C ASP A 229 -35.42 1.78 5.20
N GLU A 230 -35.63 1.96 3.91
CA GLU A 230 -36.12 0.92 3.01
C GLU A 230 -35.00 0.44 2.07
N ALA A 231 -34.94 -0.88 1.86
CA ALA A 231 -33.94 -1.51 1.00
C ALA A 231 -34.29 -1.36 -0.49
N VAL A 232 -34.55 -0.14 -0.93
CA VAL A 232 -34.93 0.21 -2.31
C VAL A 232 -34.13 1.43 -2.79
N VAL A 233 -34.04 1.57 -4.10
CA VAL A 233 -33.45 2.79 -4.73
C VAL A 233 -34.39 3.97 -4.51
N ASP A 234 -33.80 5.07 -4.06
CA ASP A 234 -34.50 6.35 -3.89
C ASP A 234 -33.78 7.44 -4.69
N LEU A 235 -34.39 7.91 -5.76
CA LEU A 235 -33.80 8.93 -6.63
C LEU A 235 -33.66 10.31 -5.97
N LEU A 236 -34.36 10.55 -4.85
CA LEU A 236 -34.19 11.76 -4.03
C LEU A 236 -33.05 11.68 -3.04
N ASP A 237 -32.49 10.49 -2.83
CA ASP A 237 -31.35 10.23 -1.98
C ASP A 237 -30.03 10.44 -2.73
N GLU A 238 -29.26 11.45 -2.33
CA GLU A 238 -28.04 11.84 -3.04
C GLU A 238 -26.88 10.83 -2.92
N ARG A 239 -27.04 9.79 -2.09
CA ARG A 239 -26.12 8.64 -2.08
C ARG A 239 -26.15 7.88 -3.42
N HIS A 240 -27.28 7.95 -4.15
CA HIS A 240 -27.44 7.45 -5.50
C HIS A 240 -26.97 8.43 -6.59
N ASN A 241 -26.58 9.65 -6.21
CA ASN A 241 -26.02 10.61 -7.17
C ASN A 241 -24.52 10.39 -7.32
N PHE A 242 -24.12 9.89 -8.49
CA PHE A 242 -22.73 9.52 -8.75
C PHE A 242 -21.71 10.65 -8.44
N ASP A 243 -21.94 11.86 -8.99
CA ASP A 243 -20.98 12.95 -8.87
C ASP A 243 -20.90 13.50 -7.43
N LYS A 244 -22.03 13.61 -6.73
CA LYS A 244 -22.08 14.09 -5.34
C LYS A 244 -21.47 13.07 -4.38
N ALA A 245 -21.90 11.80 -4.51
CA ALA A 245 -21.41 10.73 -3.65
C ALA A 245 -19.91 10.49 -3.84
N THR A 246 -19.37 10.66 -5.05
CA THR A 246 -17.95 10.50 -5.34
C THR A 246 -17.12 11.61 -4.67
N ARG A 247 -17.54 12.86 -4.75
CA ARG A 247 -16.88 13.96 -4.02
C ARG A 247 -16.97 13.78 -2.50
N ALA A 248 -18.13 13.38 -1.99
CA ALA A 248 -18.31 13.10 -0.57
C ALA A 248 -17.38 11.95 -0.09
N ALA A 249 -17.22 10.91 -0.92
CA ALA A 249 -16.31 9.80 -0.58
C ALA A 249 -14.84 10.23 -0.59
N ALA A 250 -14.41 11.03 -1.55
CA ALA A 250 -13.06 11.58 -1.56
C ALA A 250 -12.80 12.44 -0.31
N SER A 251 -13.72 13.31 0.06
CA SER A 251 -13.61 14.13 1.28
C SER A 251 -13.61 13.26 2.56
N TYR A 252 -14.42 12.20 2.62
CA TYR A 252 -14.40 11.26 3.74
C TYR A 252 -13.05 10.52 3.86
N LEU A 253 -12.54 10.01 2.76
CA LEU A 253 -11.22 9.35 2.73
C LEU A 253 -10.11 10.30 3.16
N ARG A 254 -10.13 11.57 2.70
CA ARG A 254 -9.20 12.60 3.16
C ARG A 254 -9.28 12.79 4.68
N ASP A 255 -10.49 12.89 5.23
CA ASP A 255 -10.68 13.10 6.67
C ASP A 255 -10.14 11.91 7.48
N ILE A 256 -10.30 10.66 7.00
CA ILE A 256 -9.68 9.49 7.63
C ILE A 256 -8.15 9.61 7.62
N TYR A 257 -7.56 10.11 6.53
CA TYR A 257 -6.13 10.37 6.46
C TYR A 257 -5.65 11.46 7.44
N THR A 258 -6.50 12.28 8.00
CA THR A 258 -6.14 13.25 9.05
C THR A 258 -6.15 12.65 10.46
N THR A 259 -6.60 11.40 10.61
CA THR A 259 -6.59 10.63 11.86
C THR A 259 -5.32 9.81 12.01
N ASP A 260 -5.16 9.10 13.13
CA ASP A 260 -4.04 8.17 13.33
C ASP A 260 -4.09 6.94 12.38
N ALA A 261 -5.20 6.71 11.66
CA ALA A 261 -5.29 5.72 10.59
C ALA A 261 -4.41 6.07 9.35
N GLN A 262 -3.84 7.25 9.34
CA GLN A 262 -2.91 7.78 8.33
C GLN A 262 -1.60 6.98 8.16
N ALA A 263 -1.37 5.94 8.97
CA ALA A 263 -0.19 5.11 8.87
C ALA A 263 0.08 4.62 7.43
N SER A 264 -1.00 4.28 6.68
CA SER A 264 -0.97 4.10 5.22
C SER A 264 -2.39 4.13 4.64
N GLY A 265 -2.53 3.97 3.31
CA GLY A 265 -3.84 3.84 2.66
C GLY A 265 -4.59 2.57 3.04
N LEU A 266 -3.90 1.52 3.48
CA LEU A 266 -4.53 0.25 3.85
C LEU A 266 -5.32 0.35 5.17
N PRO A 267 -4.80 0.94 6.27
CA PRO A 267 -5.59 1.27 7.45
C PRO A 267 -6.73 2.26 7.17
N VAL A 268 -6.58 3.16 6.18
CA VAL A 268 -7.68 4.05 5.76
C VAL A 268 -8.83 3.24 5.15
N MET A 269 -8.54 2.24 4.33
CA MET A 269 -9.56 1.31 3.82
C MET A 269 -10.22 0.51 4.94
N ALA A 270 -9.43 0.00 5.89
CA ALA A 270 -9.96 -0.67 7.09
C ALA A 270 -10.90 0.25 7.88
N SER A 271 -10.55 1.53 7.99
CA SER A 271 -11.37 2.55 8.67
C SER A 271 -12.69 2.82 7.96
N TYR A 272 -12.68 2.81 6.62
CA TYR A 272 -13.90 2.97 5.82
C TYR A 272 -14.89 1.85 6.07
N ASN A 273 -14.44 0.60 6.11
CA ASN A 273 -15.27 -0.59 6.34
C ASN A 273 -15.67 -0.77 7.81
N TRP A 274 -14.70 -0.77 8.71
CA TRP A 274 -14.91 -1.12 10.12
C TRP A 274 -15.27 0.06 11.01
N GLY A 275 -15.03 1.27 10.51
CA GLY A 275 -15.22 2.53 11.21
C GLY A 275 -13.92 3.11 11.78
N GLU A 276 -13.69 4.40 11.49
CA GLU A 276 -12.44 5.11 11.81
C GLU A 276 -12.05 5.02 13.30
N GLY A 277 -13.02 5.18 14.20
CA GLY A 277 -12.75 5.17 15.65
C GLY A 277 -12.21 3.85 16.19
N ARG A 278 -12.55 2.71 15.57
CA ARG A 278 -12.03 1.39 15.96
C ARG A 278 -10.60 1.20 15.47
N VAL A 279 -10.34 1.56 14.21
CA VAL A 279 -9.00 1.47 13.62
C VAL A 279 -8.04 2.43 14.29
N VAL A 280 -8.45 3.69 14.55
CA VAL A 280 -7.66 4.68 15.28
C VAL A 280 -7.27 4.15 16.68
N LYS A 281 -8.20 3.59 17.45
CA LYS A 281 -7.88 2.97 18.74
C LYS A 281 -6.88 1.84 18.65
N LEU A 282 -6.97 1.03 17.59
CA LEU A 282 -6.03 -0.06 17.35
C LEU A 282 -4.64 0.47 17.01
N ILE A 283 -4.55 1.46 16.14
CA ILE A 283 -3.28 2.13 15.78
C ILE A 283 -2.66 2.84 17.01
N GLN A 284 -3.47 3.48 17.86
CA GLN A 284 -3.00 4.12 19.09
C GLN A 284 -2.46 3.13 20.13
N ALA A 285 -2.91 1.87 20.08
CA ALA A 285 -2.39 0.80 20.92
C ALA A 285 -1.04 0.25 20.43
N MET A 286 -0.61 0.61 19.20
CA MET A 286 0.71 0.29 18.64
C MET A 286 1.76 1.26 19.20
N PRO A 287 3.07 0.92 19.15
CA PRO A 287 4.13 1.85 19.55
C PRO A 287 3.99 3.21 18.84
N GLU A 288 4.37 4.30 19.52
CA GLU A 288 4.24 5.66 18.95
C GLU A 288 5.15 5.92 17.75
N ASN A 289 6.20 5.11 17.58
CA ASN A 289 7.11 5.25 16.45
C ASN A 289 6.36 5.06 15.12
N PRO A 290 6.33 6.05 14.20
CA PRO A 290 5.66 5.91 12.91
C PRO A 290 6.12 4.72 12.07
N ARG A 291 7.37 4.23 12.29
CA ARG A 291 7.91 3.03 11.64
C ARG A 291 7.21 1.75 12.06
N GLU A 292 6.63 1.75 13.25
CA GLU A 292 5.93 0.63 13.85
C GLU A 292 4.41 0.77 13.72
N ARG A 293 3.92 1.97 13.32
CA ARG A 293 2.51 2.26 13.02
C ARG A 293 2.26 2.19 11.52
N ASN A 294 2.28 0.97 10.96
CA ASN A 294 2.01 0.71 9.55
C ASN A 294 1.15 -0.54 9.39
N PHE A 295 0.69 -0.81 8.19
CA PHE A 295 -0.16 -1.97 7.93
C PHE A 295 0.60 -3.30 8.11
N TRP A 296 1.90 -3.32 7.81
CA TRP A 296 2.73 -4.51 8.02
C TRP A 296 2.73 -4.94 9.49
N GLN A 297 2.95 -4.00 10.40
CA GLN A 297 2.90 -4.26 11.83
C GLN A 297 1.49 -4.66 12.28
N LEU A 298 0.46 -4.02 11.70
CA LEU A 298 -0.94 -4.33 12.00
C LEU A 298 -1.27 -5.80 11.73
N ILE A 299 -0.88 -6.29 10.54
CA ILE A 299 -1.18 -7.68 10.14
C ILE A 299 -0.24 -8.72 10.75
N SER A 300 0.98 -8.32 11.18
CA SER A 300 1.92 -9.22 11.84
C SER A 300 1.58 -9.43 13.32
N ASP A 301 1.36 -8.34 14.06
CA ASP A 301 1.29 -8.39 15.53
C ASP A 301 -0.12 -8.16 16.08
N TYR A 302 -1.04 -7.65 15.27
CA TYR A 302 -2.39 -7.28 15.71
C TYR A 302 -3.49 -7.93 14.85
N ARG A 303 -3.17 -8.89 14.00
CA ARG A 303 -4.10 -9.56 13.07
C ARG A 303 -5.38 -10.05 13.77
N GLU A 304 -5.24 -10.69 14.93
CA GLU A 304 -6.35 -11.24 15.73
C GLU A 304 -7.35 -10.16 16.23
N LYS A 305 -6.95 -8.89 16.24
CA LYS A 305 -7.81 -7.76 16.65
C LYS A 305 -8.56 -7.14 15.47
N VAL A 306 -8.21 -7.51 14.24
CA VAL A 306 -8.87 -7.06 13.03
C VAL A 306 -9.90 -8.11 12.62
N PRO A 307 -11.19 -7.75 12.45
CA PRO A 307 -12.20 -8.71 11.98
C PRO A 307 -11.81 -9.30 10.62
N ASP A 308 -12.09 -10.59 10.41
CA ASP A 308 -11.80 -11.26 9.13
C ASP A 308 -12.47 -10.56 7.95
N GLU A 309 -13.71 -10.10 8.12
CA GLU A 309 -14.42 -9.32 7.10
C GLU A 309 -13.63 -8.06 6.68
N THR A 310 -13.08 -7.31 7.64
CA THR A 310 -12.28 -6.10 7.36
C THR A 310 -10.95 -6.45 6.72
N TYR A 311 -10.32 -7.53 7.17
CA TYR A 311 -9.09 -8.04 6.58
C TYR A 311 -9.30 -8.41 5.10
N ASP A 312 -10.30 -9.24 4.82
CA ASP A 312 -10.67 -9.66 3.47
C ASP A 312 -11.06 -8.48 2.58
N TYR A 313 -11.72 -7.48 3.15
CA TYR A 313 -12.07 -6.24 2.47
C TYR A 313 -10.83 -5.47 1.99
N VAL A 314 -9.86 -5.25 2.88
CA VAL A 314 -8.63 -4.53 2.54
C VAL A 314 -7.83 -5.30 1.50
N PHE A 315 -7.65 -6.60 1.68
CA PHE A 315 -6.92 -7.44 0.71
C PHE A 315 -7.63 -7.54 -0.64
N SER A 316 -8.96 -7.58 -0.67
CA SER A 316 -9.73 -7.58 -1.92
C SER A 316 -9.50 -6.28 -2.71
N ILE A 317 -9.49 -5.12 -2.05
CA ILE A 317 -9.21 -3.83 -2.70
C ILE A 317 -7.75 -3.78 -3.16
N PHE A 318 -6.82 -4.14 -2.29
CA PHE A 318 -5.40 -4.15 -2.59
C PHE A 318 -5.09 -5.02 -3.81
N THR A 319 -5.61 -6.24 -3.86
CA THR A 319 -5.37 -7.17 -4.95
C THR A 319 -6.07 -6.77 -6.25
N ALA A 320 -7.24 -6.12 -6.18
CA ALA A 320 -7.85 -5.51 -7.35
C ALA A 320 -6.97 -4.40 -7.94
N ALA A 321 -6.29 -3.60 -7.08
CA ALA A 321 -5.32 -2.60 -7.52
C ALA A 321 -4.06 -3.25 -8.12
N VAL A 322 -3.56 -4.33 -7.53
CA VAL A 322 -2.43 -5.12 -8.07
C VAL A 322 -2.76 -5.66 -9.46
N ILE A 323 -3.91 -6.28 -9.63
CA ILE A 323 -4.38 -6.77 -10.94
C ILE A 323 -4.50 -5.60 -11.92
N GLY A 324 -5.09 -4.50 -11.48
CA GLY A 324 -5.32 -3.32 -12.33
C GLY A 324 -4.05 -2.64 -12.82
N GLU A 325 -2.91 -2.80 -12.14
CA GLU A 325 -1.62 -2.27 -12.57
C GLU A 325 -1.12 -2.90 -13.87
N ASN A 326 -1.27 -4.22 -14.02
CA ASN A 326 -0.99 -4.95 -15.25
C ASN A 326 -1.96 -6.13 -15.40
N PRO A 327 -3.21 -5.87 -15.85
CA PRO A 327 -4.26 -6.90 -15.88
C PRO A 327 -3.90 -8.13 -16.70
N HIS A 328 -3.20 -7.95 -17.83
CA HIS A 328 -2.81 -9.04 -18.73
C HIS A 328 -1.87 -10.04 -18.05
N LEU A 329 -0.97 -9.57 -17.19
CA LEU A 329 -0.07 -10.45 -16.43
C LEU A 329 -0.83 -11.37 -15.46
N PHE A 330 -2.01 -10.94 -15.03
CA PHE A 330 -2.91 -11.69 -14.14
C PHE A 330 -4.05 -12.40 -14.89
N GLY A 331 -4.01 -12.45 -16.24
CA GLY A 331 -4.99 -13.18 -17.06
C GLY A 331 -6.31 -12.44 -17.30
N PHE A 332 -6.33 -11.11 -17.14
CA PHE A 332 -7.50 -10.29 -17.42
C PHE A 332 -7.38 -9.57 -18.77
N GLU A 333 -8.51 -9.48 -19.50
CA GLU A 333 -8.57 -8.86 -20.82
C GLU A 333 -9.04 -7.40 -20.77
N PHE A 334 -8.40 -6.58 -19.96
CA PHE A 334 -8.61 -5.13 -19.94
C PHE A 334 -7.29 -4.40 -19.65
N ASP A 335 -7.19 -3.15 -20.11
CA ASP A 335 -6.03 -2.31 -19.85
C ASP A 335 -6.10 -1.67 -18.46
N ASN A 336 -4.94 -1.27 -17.91
CA ASN A 336 -4.87 -0.55 -16.64
C ASN A 336 -5.85 0.64 -16.65
N PRO A 337 -6.90 0.64 -15.80
CA PRO A 337 -7.88 1.70 -15.80
C PRO A 337 -7.36 3.02 -15.24
N LEU A 338 -6.22 3.00 -14.54
CA LEU A 338 -5.66 4.18 -13.88
C LEU A 338 -4.55 4.87 -14.68
N LEU A 339 -4.21 4.39 -15.89
CA LEU A 339 -3.13 4.98 -16.71
C LEU A 339 -3.25 6.51 -16.92
N MET A 340 -4.48 7.04 -16.97
CA MET A 340 -4.69 8.49 -17.11
C MET A 340 -4.24 9.30 -15.88
N ALA A 341 -4.19 8.67 -14.68
CA ALA A 341 -3.76 9.33 -13.45
C ALA A 341 -2.22 9.35 -13.30
N GLU A 342 -1.52 8.54 -14.08
CA GLU A 342 -0.06 8.38 -14.01
C GLU A 342 0.70 9.31 -14.96
N THR A 343 0.00 9.98 -15.89
CA THR A 343 0.62 10.99 -16.76
C THR A 343 0.75 12.30 -15.97
N PRO A 344 1.94 12.79 -15.66
CA PRO A 344 2.12 14.09 -15.01
C PRO A 344 1.52 15.18 -15.89
N LYS A 345 0.68 16.03 -15.31
CA LYS A 345 0.22 17.26 -15.95
C LYS A 345 1.33 18.30 -16.02
#